data_ac50a438d0dc107aa0118c51babcab23
#
_entry.id   ac50a438d0dc107aa0118c51babcab23
#
_cell.length_a   1.000
_cell.length_b   1.000
_cell.length_c   1.000
_cell.angle_alpha   90.00
_cell.angle_beta   90.00
_cell.angle_gamma   90.00
#
_symmetry.space_group_name_H-M   'P 1'
#
loop_
_entity.id
_entity.type
_entity.pdbx_description
1 polymer ?
#
loop_
_entity_poly.entity_id
_entity_poly.type
_entity_poly.pdbx_seq_one_letter_code
_entity_poly.pdbx_strand_id
1 'polypeptide(L)'
;DESIPIKSLKDCIDNVILKEGKTLAKYGLESGPQGYLSLRNFISLQLKESASIKCSEKEILVVSGSLQALDLVNQTFLKKGDTVIIEEENYGGTISRLNRIGVNMVGVPIENDGMKISALEEILKDLKSKDIKPRYIYTIPTIQNPTGTIMSVEKRKALIGLSKKYEVPIFEDDCYADLVFEKERPPAIKSFDKEGYVIYCGSFSKSIAPALRVGYLLADWHILSRILPYKTDAGSGSLEQMALAEFCKANFNSHIKSLRAKLKDKSDSMCNALDKYFGSSADFTKPNGGIF
;
A
#
# COMPACT_ATOMS: atom_id res chain seq x y z
N ASP A 1 10.84 13.97 -12.16
CA ASP A 1 11.95 14.42 -11.30
C ASP A 1 11.66 15.74 -10.57
N GLU A 2 10.95 16.68 -11.19
CA GLU A 2 10.56 17.97 -10.60
C GLU A 2 9.55 17.87 -9.44
N SER A 3 8.97 16.70 -9.22
CA SER A 3 8.02 16.47 -8.14
C SER A 3 8.66 16.01 -6.84
N ILE A 4 9.96 15.63 -6.87
CA ILE A 4 10.67 15.24 -5.65
C ILE A 4 11.05 16.49 -4.85
N PRO A 5 10.74 16.58 -3.54
CA PRO A 5 10.98 17.77 -2.72
C PRO A 5 12.43 17.86 -2.24
N ILE A 6 13.39 17.93 -3.18
CA ILE A 6 14.84 17.81 -2.92
C ILE A 6 15.32 18.79 -1.85
N LYS A 7 14.93 20.08 -1.95
CA LYS A 7 15.37 21.11 -1.00
C LYS A 7 14.90 20.80 0.43
N SER A 8 13.61 20.52 0.59
CA SER A 8 13.05 20.20 1.91
C SER A 8 13.62 18.90 2.48
N LEU A 9 13.86 17.88 1.63
CA LEU A 9 14.52 16.65 2.07
C LEU A 9 15.95 16.89 2.53
N LYS A 10 16.73 17.69 1.79
CA LYS A 10 18.08 18.09 2.20
C LYS A 10 18.06 18.74 3.59
N ASP A 11 17.21 19.75 3.78
CA ASP A 11 17.11 20.47 5.04
C ASP A 11 16.72 19.54 6.21
N CYS A 12 15.83 18.55 5.95
CA CYS A 12 15.47 17.54 6.94
C CYS A 12 16.63 16.59 7.26
N ILE A 13 17.41 16.16 6.26
CA ILE A 13 18.59 15.30 6.46
C ILE A 13 19.64 16.06 7.30
N ASP A 14 19.95 17.31 6.96
CA ASP A 14 20.89 18.14 7.69
C ASP A 14 20.47 18.26 9.17
N ASN A 15 19.18 18.56 9.43
CA ASN A 15 18.63 18.66 10.79
C ASN A 15 18.75 17.34 11.56
N VAL A 16 18.44 16.22 10.93
CA VAL A 16 18.51 14.90 11.55
C VAL A 16 19.95 14.53 11.91
N ILE A 17 20.89 14.75 10.99
CA ILE A 17 22.32 14.46 11.25
C ILE A 17 22.84 15.31 12.42
N LEU A 18 22.48 16.59 12.49
CA LEU A 18 22.89 17.46 13.57
C LEU A 18 22.31 17.07 14.94
N LYS A 19 21.04 16.65 14.98
CA LYS A 19 20.33 16.32 16.23
C LYS A 19 20.56 14.89 16.71
N GLU A 20 20.49 13.93 15.79
CA GLU A 20 20.42 12.51 16.09
C GLU A 20 21.52 11.67 15.41
N GLY A 21 22.50 12.30 14.76
CA GLY A 21 23.54 11.60 13.97
C GLY A 21 24.30 10.52 14.75
N LYS A 22 24.43 10.67 16.08
CA LYS A 22 25.04 9.64 16.94
C LYS A 22 24.30 8.29 16.91
N THR A 23 23.02 8.31 16.59
CA THR A 23 22.19 7.09 16.46
C THR A 23 22.68 6.21 15.31
N LEU A 24 23.30 6.82 14.28
CA LEU A 24 23.84 6.09 13.12
C LEU A 24 25.04 5.17 13.46
N ALA A 25 25.63 5.32 14.64
CA ALA A 25 26.69 4.43 15.12
C ALA A 25 26.17 3.09 15.70
N LYS A 26 24.84 2.93 15.81
CA LYS A 26 24.21 1.76 16.41
C LYS A 26 23.49 0.93 15.35
N TYR A 27 23.49 -0.40 15.51
CA TYR A 27 22.58 -1.26 14.78
C TYR A 27 21.17 -1.13 15.35
N GLY A 28 20.20 -0.78 14.48
CA GLY A 28 18.81 -0.59 14.88
C GLY A 28 18.55 0.73 15.62
N LEU A 29 17.28 1.01 15.80
CA LEU A 29 16.77 2.19 16.50
C LEU A 29 16.39 1.84 17.93
N GLU A 30 16.54 2.76 18.87
CA GLU A 30 16.08 2.57 20.27
C GLU A 30 14.58 2.29 20.36
N SER A 31 13.80 2.70 19.36
CA SER A 31 12.37 2.42 19.22
C SER A 31 12.03 0.97 18.83
N GLY A 32 13.04 0.09 18.71
CA GLY A 32 12.88 -1.34 18.47
C GLY A 32 12.78 -1.72 16.98
N PRO A 33 12.55 -3.03 16.70
CA PRO A 33 12.62 -3.60 15.35
C PRO A 33 11.50 -3.11 14.42
N GLN A 34 10.46 -2.50 14.96
CA GLN A 34 9.35 -1.96 14.18
C GLN A 34 9.69 -0.66 13.44
N GLY A 35 10.83 -0.04 13.73
CA GLY A 35 11.31 1.18 13.09
C GLY A 35 11.09 2.45 13.92
N TYR A 36 11.43 3.59 13.35
CA TYR A 36 11.53 4.88 14.04
C TYR A 36 10.16 5.35 14.59
N LEU A 37 10.10 5.59 15.88
CA LEU A 37 8.87 5.89 16.60
C LEU A 37 8.15 7.13 16.06
N SER A 38 8.90 8.20 15.79
CA SER A 38 8.30 9.44 15.27
C SER A 38 7.65 9.25 13.91
N LEU A 39 8.23 8.40 13.04
CA LEU A 39 7.62 8.05 11.76
C LEU A 39 6.35 7.22 11.95
N ARG A 40 6.38 6.23 12.83
CA ARG A 40 5.19 5.39 13.14
C ARG A 40 4.05 6.23 13.75
N ASN A 41 4.36 7.19 14.61
CA ASN A 41 3.38 8.15 15.13
C ASN A 41 2.75 8.99 14.01
N PHE A 42 3.57 9.52 13.11
CA PHE A 42 3.06 10.24 11.94
C PHE A 42 2.14 9.36 11.09
N ILE A 43 2.56 8.14 10.77
CA ILE A 43 1.77 7.19 9.97
C ILE A 43 0.42 6.93 10.64
N SER A 44 0.39 6.66 11.95
CA SER A 44 -0.86 6.45 12.69
C SER A 44 -1.83 7.63 12.59
N LEU A 45 -1.33 8.86 12.76
CA LEU A 45 -2.14 10.08 12.62
C LEU A 45 -2.62 10.27 11.19
N GLN A 46 -1.74 10.13 10.21
CA GLN A 46 -2.06 10.28 8.79
C GLN A 46 -3.12 9.26 8.34
N LEU A 47 -3.01 8.00 8.76
CA LEU A 47 -3.99 6.97 8.45
C LEU A 47 -5.35 7.23 9.07
N LYS A 48 -5.39 7.80 10.27
CA LYS A 48 -6.65 8.22 10.90
C LYS A 48 -7.34 9.31 10.08
N GLU A 49 -6.60 10.30 9.62
CA GLU A 49 -7.14 11.45 8.89
C GLU A 49 -7.52 11.10 7.46
N SER A 50 -6.64 10.41 6.72
CA SER A 50 -6.81 10.18 5.28
C SER A 50 -7.50 8.87 4.93
N ALA A 51 -7.36 7.82 5.76
CA ALA A 51 -7.81 6.46 5.47
C ALA A 51 -8.94 5.97 6.38
N SER A 52 -9.35 6.78 7.37
CA SER A 52 -10.30 6.40 8.42
C SER A 52 -9.84 5.21 9.28
N ILE A 53 -8.55 4.90 9.30
CA ILE A 53 -7.97 3.81 10.09
C ILE A 53 -7.59 4.33 11.47
N LYS A 54 -8.13 3.72 12.52
CA LYS A 54 -7.72 3.97 13.90
C LYS A 54 -6.73 2.89 14.31
N CYS A 55 -5.48 3.25 14.50
CA CYS A 55 -4.42 2.34 14.93
C CYS A 55 -3.44 3.05 15.86
N SER A 56 -2.67 2.26 16.62
CA SER A 56 -1.55 2.75 17.39
C SER A 56 -0.24 2.55 16.61
N GLU A 57 0.80 3.28 17.00
CA GLU A 57 2.14 3.14 16.46
C GLU A 57 2.75 1.75 16.68
N LYS A 58 2.21 0.98 17.65
CA LYS A 58 2.65 -0.39 17.97
C LYS A 58 2.17 -1.43 16.94
N GLU A 59 1.15 -1.09 16.18
CA GLU A 59 0.60 -1.94 15.11
C GLU A 59 1.27 -1.68 13.76
N ILE A 60 2.27 -0.77 13.72
CA ILE A 60 2.97 -0.36 12.50
C ILE A 60 4.39 -0.93 12.49
N LEU A 61 4.76 -1.57 11.39
CA LEU A 61 6.12 -2.03 11.07
C LEU A 61 6.63 -1.28 9.85
N VAL A 62 7.72 -0.52 10.03
CA VAL A 62 8.41 0.14 8.92
C VAL A 62 9.23 -0.89 8.15
N VAL A 63 9.16 -0.83 6.82
CA VAL A 63 9.78 -1.77 5.89
C VAL A 63 10.50 -1.03 4.75
N SER A 64 11.39 -1.72 4.05
CA SER A 64 12.15 -1.18 2.92
C SER A 64 11.32 -1.14 1.63
N GLY A 65 10.17 -0.45 1.69
CA GLY A 65 9.16 -0.33 0.65
C GLY A 65 8.12 -1.46 0.69
N SER A 66 7.00 -1.26 -0.02
CA SER A 66 5.87 -2.20 -0.03
C SER A 66 6.21 -3.61 -0.51
N LEU A 67 7.21 -3.74 -1.38
CA LEU A 67 7.63 -5.07 -1.84
C LEU A 67 8.27 -5.91 -0.73
N GLN A 68 8.99 -5.29 0.21
CA GLN A 68 9.45 -6.02 1.40
C GLN A 68 8.26 -6.38 2.30
N ALA A 69 7.26 -5.50 2.42
CA ALA A 69 6.04 -5.82 3.14
C ALA A 69 5.39 -7.10 2.61
N LEU A 70 5.21 -7.17 1.29
CA LEU A 70 4.64 -8.35 0.63
C LEU A 70 5.53 -9.58 0.82
N ASP A 71 6.86 -9.46 0.67
CA ASP A 71 7.79 -10.57 0.86
C ASP A 71 7.74 -11.13 2.30
N LEU A 72 7.66 -10.27 3.31
CA LEU A 72 7.53 -10.67 4.71
C LEU A 72 6.22 -11.41 4.99
N VAL A 73 5.10 -10.91 4.46
CA VAL A 73 3.79 -11.58 4.57
C VAL A 73 3.83 -12.93 3.85
N ASN A 74 4.38 -12.98 2.65
CA ASN A 74 4.54 -14.21 1.89
C ASN A 74 5.37 -15.26 2.63
N GLN A 75 6.53 -14.87 3.16
CA GLN A 75 7.40 -15.77 3.94
C GLN A 75 6.70 -16.30 5.20
N THR A 76 5.84 -15.47 5.80
CA THR A 76 5.13 -15.84 7.04
C THR A 76 3.98 -16.81 6.79
N PHE A 77 3.25 -16.63 5.69
CA PHE A 77 1.94 -17.28 5.49
C PHE A 77 1.87 -18.24 4.30
N LEU A 78 2.84 -18.22 3.37
CA LEU A 78 2.79 -19.01 2.14
C LEU A 78 3.84 -20.12 2.11
N LYS A 79 3.46 -21.21 1.47
CA LYS A 79 4.32 -22.30 1.00
C LYS A 79 3.95 -22.69 -0.43
N LYS A 80 4.83 -23.41 -1.10
CA LYS A 80 4.56 -23.96 -2.44
C LYS A 80 3.26 -24.76 -2.45
N GLY A 81 2.41 -24.50 -3.45
CA GLY A 81 1.12 -25.15 -3.63
C GLY A 81 -0.05 -24.49 -2.89
N ASP A 82 0.19 -23.52 -2.01
CA ASP A 82 -0.88 -22.70 -1.42
C ASP A 82 -1.64 -21.92 -2.50
N THR A 83 -2.86 -21.49 -2.21
CA THR A 83 -3.69 -20.69 -3.10
C THR A 83 -3.79 -19.25 -2.59
N VAL A 84 -3.63 -18.28 -3.49
CA VAL A 84 -3.82 -16.84 -3.25
C VAL A 84 -4.80 -16.30 -4.27
N ILE A 85 -5.78 -15.52 -3.83
CA ILE A 85 -6.70 -14.81 -4.71
C ILE A 85 -6.11 -13.43 -5.00
N ILE A 86 -6.07 -13.02 -6.27
CA ILE A 86 -5.57 -11.71 -6.72
C ILE A 86 -6.57 -11.09 -7.70
N GLU A 87 -6.45 -9.80 -7.96
CA GLU A 87 -7.11 -9.18 -9.10
C GLU A 87 -6.53 -9.73 -10.41
N GLU A 88 -7.35 -9.93 -11.43
CA GLU A 88 -6.95 -10.58 -12.70
C GLU A 88 -5.87 -9.77 -13.42
N GLU A 89 -6.05 -8.46 -13.52
CA GLU A 89 -4.99 -7.51 -13.88
C GLU A 89 -4.29 -7.08 -12.59
N ASN A 90 -2.98 -7.27 -12.53
CA ASN A 90 -2.24 -6.98 -11.30
C ASN A 90 -0.80 -6.53 -11.55
N TYR A 91 -0.21 -5.92 -10.55
CA TYR A 91 1.17 -5.47 -10.59
C TYR A 91 2.15 -6.64 -10.82
N GLY A 92 2.96 -6.55 -11.88
CA GLY A 92 3.90 -7.61 -12.26
C GLY A 92 4.90 -8.00 -11.15
N GLY A 93 5.23 -7.06 -10.25
CA GLY A 93 6.08 -7.34 -9.09
C GLY A 93 5.42 -8.28 -8.07
N THR A 94 4.10 -8.19 -7.89
CA THR A 94 3.32 -9.11 -7.04
C THR A 94 3.26 -10.49 -7.67
N ILE A 95 2.86 -10.56 -8.95
CA ILE A 95 2.78 -11.82 -9.71
C ILE A 95 4.12 -12.57 -9.69
N SER A 96 5.22 -11.86 -9.95
CA SER A 96 6.57 -12.46 -9.97
C SER A 96 6.97 -13.05 -8.61
N ARG A 97 6.60 -12.40 -7.50
CA ARG A 97 6.89 -12.92 -6.15
C ARG A 97 6.08 -14.16 -5.82
N LEU A 98 4.80 -14.16 -6.13
CA LEU A 98 3.92 -15.30 -5.93
C LEU A 98 4.35 -16.51 -6.77
N ASN A 99 4.69 -16.28 -8.04
CA ASN A 99 5.25 -17.30 -8.93
C ASN A 99 6.54 -17.92 -8.37
N ARG A 100 7.43 -17.12 -7.82
CA ARG A 100 8.70 -17.61 -7.24
C ARG A 100 8.47 -18.57 -6.06
N ILE A 101 7.41 -18.36 -5.28
CA ILE A 101 7.04 -19.26 -4.18
C ILE A 101 6.40 -20.54 -4.72
N GLY A 102 5.79 -20.48 -5.90
CA GLY A 102 5.06 -21.59 -6.51
C GLY A 102 3.67 -21.79 -5.92
N VAL A 103 2.97 -20.67 -5.63
CA VAL A 103 1.57 -20.69 -5.22
C VAL A 103 0.64 -20.71 -6.42
N ASN A 104 -0.58 -21.20 -6.23
CA ASN A 104 -1.66 -21.12 -7.20
C ASN A 104 -2.34 -19.75 -7.09
N MET A 105 -2.31 -18.96 -8.16
CA MET A 105 -3.01 -17.68 -8.22
C MET A 105 -4.35 -17.84 -8.87
N VAL A 106 -5.41 -17.30 -8.23
CA VAL A 106 -6.77 -17.28 -8.78
C VAL A 106 -7.15 -15.81 -9.01
N GLY A 107 -7.38 -15.46 -10.29
CA GLY A 107 -7.74 -14.10 -10.71
C GLY A 107 -9.22 -13.81 -10.46
N VAL A 108 -9.50 -12.56 -10.01
CA VAL A 108 -10.86 -12.02 -9.90
C VAL A 108 -10.99 -10.87 -10.88
N PRO A 109 -11.97 -10.85 -11.79
CA PRO A 109 -12.18 -9.74 -12.73
C PRO A 109 -12.36 -8.39 -12.02
N ILE A 110 -11.91 -7.31 -12.69
CA ILE A 110 -12.06 -5.94 -12.25
C ILE A 110 -13.17 -5.26 -13.06
N GLU A 111 -13.98 -4.47 -12.37
CA GLU A 111 -14.98 -3.57 -12.95
C GLU A 111 -14.51 -2.11 -12.78
N ASN A 112 -15.21 -1.15 -13.38
CA ASN A 112 -14.87 0.28 -13.33
C ASN A 112 -14.74 0.86 -11.90
N ASP A 113 -15.36 0.20 -10.92
CA ASP A 113 -15.34 0.57 -9.51
C ASP A 113 -14.65 -0.50 -8.62
N GLY A 114 -13.69 -1.24 -9.19
CA GLY A 114 -12.82 -2.20 -8.50
C GLY A 114 -13.23 -3.66 -8.67
N MET A 115 -12.71 -4.54 -7.85
CA MET A 115 -12.90 -5.99 -7.92
C MET A 115 -14.37 -6.40 -8.03
N LYS A 116 -14.69 -7.36 -8.92
CA LYS A 116 -16.04 -7.91 -9.08
C LYS A 116 -16.39 -8.84 -7.92
N ILE A 117 -17.15 -8.34 -6.96
CA ILE A 117 -17.44 -9.01 -5.69
C ILE A 117 -18.27 -10.31 -5.90
N SER A 118 -19.19 -10.32 -6.88
CA SER A 118 -19.95 -11.54 -7.20
C SER A 118 -19.07 -12.68 -7.70
N ALA A 119 -18.08 -12.36 -8.57
CA ALA A 119 -17.13 -13.35 -9.05
C ALA A 119 -16.21 -13.85 -7.91
N LEU A 120 -15.76 -12.95 -7.01
CA LEU A 120 -15.01 -13.37 -5.82
C LEU A 120 -15.81 -14.33 -4.95
N GLU A 121 -17.11 -14.08 -4.73
CA GLU A 121 -17.94 -14.99 -3.93
C GLU A 121 -18.10 -16.36 -4.59
N GLU A 122 -18.27 -16.41 -5.91
CA GLU A 122 -18.32 -17.67 -6.68
C GLU A 122 -17.00 -18.44 -6.58
N ILE A 123 -15.85 -17.76 -6.73
CA ILE A 123 -14.52 -18.35 -6.55
C ILE A 123 -14.35 -18.92 -5.15
N LEU A 124 -14.74 -18.17 -4.11
CA LEU A 124 -14.64 -18.64 -2.72
C LEU A 124 -15.54 -19.85 -2.45
N LYS A 125 -16.74 -19.91 -3.03
CA LYS A 125 -17.63 -21.08 -2.98
C LYS A 125 -17.02 -22.31 -3.66
N ASP A 126 -16.48 -22.14 -4.87
CA ASP A 126 -15.84 -23.21 -5.64
C ASP A 126 -14.61 -23.76 -4.90
N LEU A 127 -13.71 -22.89 -4.44
CA LEU A 127 -12.54 -23.31 -3.67
C LEU A 127 -12.93 -24.06 -2.38
N LYS A 128 -13.95 -23.57 -1.67
CA LYS A 128 -14.47 -24.25 -0.47
C LYS A 128 -15.03 -25.64 -0.80
N SER A 129 -15.74 -25.80 -1.93
CA SER A 129 -16.26 -27.09 -2.36
C SER A 129 -15.17 -28.13 -2.69
N LYS A 130 -13.97 -27.64 -3.02
CA LYS A 130 -12.76 -28.45 -3.31
C LYS A 130 -11.84 -28.62 -2.09
N ASP A 131 -12.29 -28.18 -0.90
CA ASP A 131 -11.49 -28.16 0.34
C ASP A 131 -10.17 -27.36 0.21
N ILE A 132 -10.19 -26.32 -0.62
CA ILE A 132 -9.06 -25.40 -0.79
C ILE A 132 -9.35 -24.12 -0.04
N LYS A 133 -8.55 -23.80 1.00
CA LYS A 133 -8.63 -22.54 1.75
C LYS A 133 -7.55 -21.56 1.24
N PRO A 134 -7.93 -20.46 0.55
CA PRO A 134 -6.97 -19.44 0.14
C PRO A 134 -6.26 -18.83 1.35
N ARG A 135 -4.99 -18.49 1.20
CA ARG A 135 -4.19 -17.91 2.28
C ARG A 135 -4.52 -16.46 2.52
N TYR A 136 -4.76 -15.71 1.45
CA TYR A 136 -5.26 -14.33 1.51
C TYR A 136 -5.81 -13.89 0.15
N ILE A 137 -6.53 -12.77 0.16
CA ILE A 137 -6.96 -12.02 -1.01
C ILE A 137 -6.06 -10.79 -1.10
N TYR A 138 -5.31 -10.64 -2.21
CA TYR A 138 -4.51 -9.46 -2.50
C TYR A 138 -5.31 -8.49 -3.35
N THR A 139 -5.34 -7.21 -2.98
CA THR A 139 -6.02 -6.16 -3.74
C THR A 139 -5.30 -4.83 -3.64
N ILE A 140 -5.34 -4.03 -4.72
CA ILE A 140 -4.92 -2.63 -4.76
C ILE A 140 -6.19 -1.76 -4.88
N PRO A 141 -6.86 -1.43 -3.77
CA PRO A 141 -8.21 -0.87 -3.84
C PRO A 141 -8.27 0.61 -4.19
N THR A 142 -7.15 1.34 -4.12
CA THR A 142 -7.12 2.77 -4.44
C THR A 142 -6.08 3.02 -5.52
N ILE A 143 -6.56 3.37 -6.72
CA ILE A 143 -5.73 3.53 -7.92
C ILE A 143 -5.02 2.20 -8.24
N GLN A 144 -5.81 1.23 -8.65
CA GLN A 144 -5.35 -0.11 -8.98
C GLN A 144 -4.29 -0.07 -10.08
N ASN A 145 -3.26 -0.86 -9.94
CA ASN A 145 -2.20 -1.01 -10.93
C ASN A 145 -2.37 -2.31 -11.72
N PRO A 146 -2.69 -2.25 -13.03
CA PRO A 146 -2.50 -1.12 -13.94
C PRO A 146 -3.77 -0.33 -14.31
N THR A 147 -4.96 -0.71 -13.84
CA THR A 147 -6.24 -0.21 -14.38
C THR A 147 -6.58 1.24 -13.96
N GLY A 148 -5.95 1.77 -12.90
CA GLY A 148 -6.28 3.09 -12.35
C GLY A 148 -7.62 3.15 -11.61
N THR A 149 -8.35 2.05 -11.47
CA THR A 149 -9.66 2.01 -10.81
C THR A 149 -9.55 2.31 -9.32
N ILE A 150 -10.62 2.86 -8.76
CA ILE A 150 -10.77 3.08 -7.32
C ILE A 150 -11.97 2.28 -6.83
N MET A 151 -11.73 1.31 -5.95
CA MET A 151 -12.79 0.46 -5.40
C MET A 151 -13.78 1.29 -4.59
N SER A 152 -15.07 1.14 -4.91
CA SER A 152 -16.17 1.81 -4.22
C SER A 152 -16.26 1.39 -2.74
N VAL A 153 -16.86 2.26 -1.90
CA VAL A 153 -17.02 1.97 -0.47
C VAL A 153 -17.89 0.74 -0.24
N GLU A 154 -18.90 0.55 -1.07
CA GLU A 154 -19.81 -0.60 -1.05
C GLU A 154 -19.04 -1.90 -1.29
N LYS A 155 -18.18 -1.93 -2.31
CA LYS A 155 -17.34 -3.09 -2.61
C LYS A 155 -16.30 -3.38 -1.52
N ARG A 156 -15.71 -2.33 -0.91
CA ARG A 156 -14.80 -2.50 0.25
C ARG A 156 -15.50 -3.18 1.43
N LYS A 157 -16.72 -2.77 1.74
CA LYS A 157 -17.54 -3.39 2.80
C LYS A 157 -17.97 -4.82 2.43
N ALA A 158 -18.32 -5.07 1.19
CA ALA A 158 -18.66 -6.41 0.72
C ALA A 158 -17.45 -7.34 0.77
N LEU A 159 -16.27 -6.86 0.36
CA LEU A 159 -15.02 -7.63 0.40
C LEU A 159 -14.66 -8.06 1.82
N ILE A 160 -14.71 -7.15 2.81
CA ILE A 160 -14.47 -7.52 4.21
C ILE A 160 -15.56 -8.48 4.74
N GLY A 161 -16.79 -8.35 4.28
CA GLY A 161 -17.86 -9.30 4.59
C GLY A 161 -17.57 -10.72 4.08
N LEU A 162 -17.10 -10.85 2.84
CA LEU A 162 -16.66 -12.13 2.29
C LEU A 162 -15.43 -12.70 2.98
N SER A 163 -14.44 -11.85 3.27
CA SER A 163 -13.24 -12.23 4.02
C SER A 163 -13.61 -12.90 5.36
N LYS A 164 -14.52 -12.30 6.12
CA LYS A 164 -15.00 -12.86 7.37
C LYS A 164 -15.81 -14.16 7.18
N LYS A 165 -16.75 -14.17 6.24
CA LYS A 165 -17.61 -15.34 5.94
C LYS A 165 -16.80 -16.59 5.58
N TYR A 166 -15.69 -16.41 4.85
CA TYR A 166 -14.84 -17.50 4.38
C TYR A 166 -13.54 -17.64 5.19
N GLU A 167 -13.33 -16.77 6.18
CA GLU A 167 -12.12 -16.73 7.03
C GLU A 167 -10.82 -16.62 6.21
N VAL A 168 -10.84 -15.79 5.17
CA VAL A 168 -9.70 -15.55 4.28
C VAL A 168 -9.22 -14.12 4.49
N PRO A 169 -8.00 -13.89 5.01
CA PRO A 169 -7.45 -12.55 5.23
C PRO A 169 -7.33 -11.73 3.94
N ILE A 170 -7.25 -10.42 4.07
CA ILE A 170 -7.01 -9.50 2.96
C ILE A 170 -5.61 -8.88 3.12
N PHE A 171 -4.82 -8.85 2.05
CA PHE A 171 -3.66 -7.98 1.92
C PHE A 171 -4.10 -6.76 1.09
N GLU A 172 -4.26 -5.62 1.78
CA GLU A 172 -4.62 -4.34 1.17
C GLU A 172 -3.35 -3.57 0.82
N ASP A 173 -3.00 -3.51 -0.47
CA ASP A 173 -1.86 -2.73 -0.98
C ASP A 173 -2.34 -1.34 -1.42
N ASP A 174 -2.08 -0.34 -0.61
CA ASP A 174 -2.62 1.02 -0.77
C ASP A 174 -1.53 2.05 -1.07
N CYS A 175 -0.53 1.64 -1.85
CA CYS A 175 0.67 2.43 -2.14
C CYS A 175 0.43 3.70 -2.97
N TYR A 176 -0.74 3.85 -3.61
CA TYR A 176 -1.09 4.99 -4.45
C TYR A 176 -2.13 5.91 -3.83
N ALA A 177 -2.64 5.59 -2.67
CA ALA A 177 -3.80 6.25 -2.06
C ALA A 177 -3.64 7.76 -1.83
N ASP A 178 -2.41 8.22 -1.60
CA ASP A 178 -2.11 9.65 -1.48
C ASP A 178 -2.28 10.44 -2.79
N LEU A 179 -2.43 9.76 -3.94
CA LEU A 179 -2.41 10.37 -5.27
C LEU A 179 -3.80 10.51 -5.92
N VAL A 180 -4.88 10.39 -5.15
CA VAL A 180 -6.24 10.69 -5.63
C VAL A 180 -6.38 12.19 -5.92
N PHE A 181 -6.86 12.58 -7.13
CA PHE A 181 -6.76 13.97 -7.60
C PHE A 181 -7.76 14.93 -6.94
N GLU A 182 -9.07 14.67 -7.07
CA GLU A 182 -10.11 15.67 -6.79
C GLU A 182 -10.94 15.41 -5.54
N LYS A 183 -10.92 14.21 -5.03
CA LYS A 183 -11.76 13.80 -3.90
C LYS A 183 -10.89 13.30 -2.76
N GLU A 184 -11.46 13.32 -1.57
CA GLU A 184 -10.90 12.53 -0.49
C GLU A 184 -10.90 11.05 -0.92
N ARG A 185 -9.81 10.35 -0.63
CA ARG A 185 -9.74 8.92 -0.87
C ARG A 185 -10.86 8.20 -0.11
N PRO A 186 -11.43 7.12 -0.65
CA PRO A 186 -12.36 6.31 0.13
C PRO A 186 -11.70 5.77 1.41
N PRO A 187 -12.46 5.54 2.49
CA PRO A 187 -11.97 4.84 3.67
C PRO A 187 -11.34 3.51 3.28
N ALA A 188 -10.16 3.19 3.83
CA ALA A 188 -9.48 1.94 3.54
C ALA A 188 -10.32 0.71 3.93
N ILE A 189 -10.09 -0.45 3.33
CA ILE A 189 -10.75 -1.71 3.74
C ILE A 189 -10.44 -2.00 5.20
N LYS A 190 -9.19 -1.77 5.63
CA LYS A 190 -8.75 -1.89 7.05
C LYS A 190 -9.60 -1.06 8.00
N SER A 191 -10.17 0.06 7.57
CA SER A 191 -11.03 0.89 8.43
C SER A 191 -12.34 0.20 8.85
N PHE A 192 -12.81 -0.78 8.08
CA PHE A 192 -13.99 -1.60 8.36
C PHE A 192 -13.66 -2.89 9.11
N ASP A 193 -12.38 -3.20 9.27
CA ASP A 193 -11.90 -4.41 9.93
C ASP A 193 -11.88 -4.20 11.47
N LYS A 194 -12.63 -5.02 12.19
CA LYS A 194 -12.67 -5.03 13.65
C LYS A 194 -12.11 -6.31 14.27
N GLU A 195 -11.72 -7.28 13.44
CA GLU A 195 -11.39 -8.65 13.86
C GLU A 195 -9.99 -9.08 13.41
N GLY A 196 -9.23 -8.17 12.77
CA GLY A 196 -7.84 -8.43 12.38
C GLY A 196 -7.70 -9.22 11.07
N TYR A 197 -8.69 -9.16 10.18
CA TYR A 197 -8.62 -9.84 8.87
C TYR A 197 -7.79 -9.09 7.82
N VAL A 198 -7.48 -7.82 8.03
CA VAL A 198 -6.79 -6.99 7.03
C VAL A 198 -5.37 -6.67 7.45
N ILE A 199 -4.41 -7.04 6.61
CA ILE A 199 -3.03 -6.56 6.63
C ILE A 199 -2.95 -5.40 5.63
N TYR A 200 -2.71 -4.20 6.13
CA TYR A 200 -2.63 -3.00 5.29
C TYR A 200 -1.16 -2.66 4.98
N CYS A 201 -0.88 -2.30 3.73
CA CYS A 201 0.42 -1.88 3.27
C CYS A 201 0.37 -0.48 2.67
N GLY A 202 1.23 0.41 3.15
CA GLY A 202 1.43 1.74 2.58
C GLY A 202 2.89 1.99 2.19
N SER A 203 3.12 3.03 1.39
CA SER A 203 4.46 3.36 0.89
C SER A 203 4.63 4.86 0.66
N PHE A 204 5.83 5.37 0.93
CA PHE A 204 6.23 6.73 0.58
C PHE A 204 6.90 6.83 -0.81
N SER A 205 7.02 5.70 -1.51
CA SER A 205 7.69 5.65 -2.82
C SER A 205 7.01 6.48 -3.90
N LYS A 206 5.69 6.60 -3.85
CA LYS A 206 4.92 7.33 -4.87
C LYS A 206 4.54 8.73 -4.41
N SER A 207 4.45 8.93 -3.10
CA SER A 207 4.09 10.21 -2.50
C SER A 207 5.28 11.13 -2.26
N ILE A 208 6.51 10.60 -2.04
CA ILE A 208 7.68 11.42 -1.75
C ILE A 208 8.86 11.09 -2.66
N ALA A 209 9.50 9.92 -2.48
CA ALA A 209 10.63 9.52 -3.31
C ALA A 209 10.85 8.00 -3.28
N PRO A 210 10.87 7.32 -4.45
CA PRO A 210 10.98 5.87 -4.51
C PRO A 210 12.33 5.35 -4.01
N ALA A 211 13.40 6.12 -4.15
CA ALA A 211 14.75 5.73 -3.76
C ALA A 211 15.00 5.75 -2.25
N LEU A 212 14.14 6.39 -1.45
CA LEU A 212 14.23 6.33 0.03
C LEU A 212 13.92 4.95 0.57
N ARG A 213 13.25 4.10 -0.20
CA ARG A 213 12.93 2.72 0.17
C ARG A 213 12.20 2.62 1.52
N VAL A 214 11.22 3.48 1.78
CA VAL A 214 10.41 3.44 3.00
C VAL A 214 8.96 3.13 2.68
N GLY A 215 8.43 2.13 3.35
CA GLY A 215 7.02 1.73 3.38
C GLY A 215 6.66 1.21 4.76
N TYR A 216 5.45 0.74 4.93
CA TYR A 216 5.01 0.20 6.21
C TYR A 216 3.92 -0.85 6.05
N LEU A 217 3.89 -1.79 7.01
CA LEU A 217 2.77 -2.68 7.27
C LEU A 217 2.01 -2.20 8.50
N LEU A 218 0.71 -2.33 8.45
CA LEU A 218 -0.18 -2.19 9.60
C LEU A 218 -0.98 -3.47 9.75
N ALA A 219 -0.86 -4.11 10.88
CA ALA A 219 -1.65 -5.28 11.25
C ALA A 219 -1.72 -5.41 12.77
N ASP A 220 -2.66 -6.18 13.25
CA ASP A 220 -2.79 -6.50 14.66
C ASP A 220 -1.55 -7.23 15.18
N TRP A 221 -1.23 -7.06 16.45
CA TRP A 221 0.01 -7.59 17.02
C TRP A 221 0.18 -9.10 16.84
N HIS A 222 -0.90 -9.87 16.90
CA HIS A 222 -0.84 -11.32 16.69
C HIS A 222 -0.35 -11.72 15.29
N ILE A 223 -0.53 -10.84 14.30
CA ILE A 223 0.01 -11.00 12.93
C ILE A 223 1.45 -10.47 12.88
N LEU A 224 1.69 -9.25 13.38
CA LEU A 224 3.02 -8.63 13.36
C LEU A 224 4.06 -9.46 14.10
N SER A 225 3.71 -10.05 15.23
CA SER A 225 4.62 -10.92 16.00
C SER A 225 5.07 -12.17 15.22
N ARG A 226 4.28 -12.62 14.25
CA ARG A 226 4.66 -13.72 13.35
C ARG A 226 5.49 -13.25 12.16
N ILE A 227 5.34 -11.99 11.74
CA ILE A 227 6.08 -11.39 10.62
C ILE A 227 7.49 -10.95 11.05
N LEU A 228 7.61 -10.36 12.26
CA LEU A 228 8.87 -9.81 12.77
C LEU A 228 10.07 -10.75 12.71
N PRO A 229 9.97 -12.06 13.03
CA PRO A 229 11.09 -13.00 12.93
C PRO A 229 11.66 -13.14 11.51
N TYR A 230 10.90 -12.84 10.47
CA TYR A 230 11.34 -12.88 9.08
C TYR A 230 12.00 -11.57 8.62
N LYS A 231 11.92 -10.50 9.41
CA LYS A 231 12.60 -9.23 9.12
C LYS A 231 14.05 -9.27 9.59
N THR A 232 14.89 -9.95 8.81
CA THR A 232 16.30 -10.25 9.14
C THR A 232 17.30 -9.25 8.56
N ASP A 233 16.83 -8.10 8.07
CA ASP A 233 17.64 -7.07 7.41
C ASP A 233 18.30 -6.06 8.39
N ALA A 234 18.33 -6.38 9.68
CA ALA A 234 18.78 -5.48 10.76
C ALA A 234 18.02 -4.15 10.84
N GLY A 235 16.86 -4.04 10.18
CA GLY A 235 16.00 -2.86 10.11
C GLY A 235 16.12 -2.10 8.78
N SER A 236 15.08 -1.35 8.45
CA SER A 236 15.12 -0.40 7.32
C SER A 236 16.04 0.77 7.66
N GLY A 237 16.61 1.45 6.65
CA GLY A 237 17.58 2.52 6.83
C GLY A 237 17.14 3.57 7.87
N SER A 238 17.98 3.80 8.88
CA SER A 238 17.63 4.68 10.00
C SER A 238 17.59 6.14 9.58
N LEU A 239 18.54 6.58 8.75
CA LEU A 239 18.61 7.95 8.26
C LEU A 239 17.38 8.31 7.44
N GLU A 240 16.95 7.42 6.56
CA GLU A 240 15.79 7.59 5.71
C GLU A 240 14.50 7.70 6.52
N GLN A 241 14.36 6.88 7.57
CA GLN A 241 13.20 6.93 8.47
C GLN A 241 13.16 8.24 9.26
N MET A 242 14.29 8.69 9.80
CA MET A 242 14.40 9.93 10.57
C MET A 242 14.15 11.16 9.70
N ALA A 243 14.80 11.23 8.52
CA ALA A 243 14.61 12.33 7.57
C ALA A 243 13.17 12.41 7.07
N LEU A 244 12.56 11.25 6.81
CA LEU A 244 11.17 11.16 6.38
C LEU A 244 10.20 11.59 7.48
N ALA A 245 10.44 11.22 8.73
CA ALA A 245 9.63 11.66 9.86
C ALA A 245 9.67 13.19 10.04
N GLU A 246 10.86 13.80 9.93
CA GLU A 246 11.02 15.25 9.99
C GLU A 246 10.31 15.94 8.81
N PHE A 247 10.48 15.42 7.60
CA PHE A 247 9.79 15.92 6.41
C PHE A 247 8.27 15.84 6.55
N CYS A 248 7.77 14.68 6.95
CA CYS A 248 6.34 14.42 7.05
C CYS A 248 5.66 15.33 8.07
N LYS A 249 6.32 15.61 9.18
CA LYS A 249 5.78 16.47 10.24
C LYS A 249 5.47 17.90 9.75
N ALA A 250 6.31 18.45 8.87
CA ALA A 250 6.20 19.84 8.45
C ALA A 250 5.66 20.04 7.03
N ASN A 251 5.92 19.10 6.11
CA ASN A 251 5.78 19.34 4.68
C ASN A 251 4.81 18.38 3.97
N PHE A 252 4.38 17.28 4.59
CA PHE A 252 3.66 16.21 3.90
C PHE A 252 2.41 16.72 3.19
N ASN A 253 1.49 17.36 3.89
CA ASN A 253 0.20 17.78 3.33
C ASN A 253 0.35 18.81 2.20
N SER A 254 1.24 19.80 2.36
CA SER A 254 1.52 20.80 1.32
C SER A 254 2.18 20.17 0.08
N HIS A 255 3.09 19.24 0.29
CA HIS A 255 3.75 18.49 -0.78
C HIS A 255 2.75 17.62 -1.55
N ILE A 256 1.92 16.82 -0.87
CA ILE A 256 0.91 15.97 -1.50
C ILE A 256 -0.09 16.81 -2.31
N LYS A 257 -0.54 17.95 -1.77
CA LYS A 257 -1.41 18.86 -2.51
C LYS A 257 -0.78 19.34 -3.82
N SER A 258 0.49 19.77 -3.76
CA SER A 258 1.24 20.20 -4.96
C SER A 258 1.47 19.04 -5.94
N LEU A 259 1.82 17.85 -5.44
CA LEU A 259 2.05 16.67 -6.26
C LEU A 259 0.76 16.25 -7.01
N ARG A 260 -0.38 16.19 -6.31
CA ARG A 260 -1.68 15.88 -6.92
C ARG A 260 -2.03 16.84 -8.04
N ALA A 261 -1.85 18.15 -7.83
CA ALA A 261 -2.11 19.16 -8.86
C ALA A 261 -1.25 18.92 -10.11
N LYS A 262 0.06 18.72 -9.96
CA LYS A 262 0.98 18.44 -11.07
C LYS A 262 0.64 17.15 -11.82
N LEU A 263 0.27 16.09 -11.10
CA LEU A 263 -0.12 14.82 -11.71
C LEU A 263 -1.45 14.94 -12.47
N LYS A 264 -2.40 15.68 -11.90
CA LYS A 264 -3.67 15.97 -12.57
C LYS A 264 -3.46 16.75 -13.87
N ASP A 265 -2.63 17.80 -13.86
CA ASP A 265 -2.33 18.59 -15.06
C ASP A 265 -1.71 17.73 -16.18
N LYS A 266 -0.82 16.79 -15.80
CA LYS A 266 -0.23 15.83 -16.76
C LYS A 266 -1.26 14.85 -17.29
N SER A 267 -2.14 14.33 -16.43
CA SER A 267 -3.23 13.43 -16.81
C SER A 267 -4.19 14.12 -17.76
N ASP A 268 -4.64 15.34 -17.44
CA ASP A 268 -5.53 16.13 -18.29
C ASP A 268 -4.89 16.44 -19.65
N SER A 269 -3.59 16.77 -19.67
CA SER A 269 -2.84 17.01 -20.92
C SER A 269 -2.78 15.75 -21.79
N MET A 270 -2.55 14.57 -21.20
CA MET A 270 -2.53 13.31 -21.95
C MET A 270 -3.92 12.95 -22.48
N CYS A 271 -4.97 13.02 -21.65
CA CYS A 271 -6.34 12.73 -22.08
C CYS A 271 -6.79 13.66 -23.21
N ASN A 272 -6.50 14.97 -23.09
CA ASN A 272 -6.81 15.94 -24.17
C ASN A 272 -6.05 15.65 -25.47
N ALA A 273 -4.80 15.16 -25.37
CA ALA A 273 -4.03 14.76 -26.55
C ALA A 273 -4.61 13.48 -27.20
N LEU A 274 -5.02 12.49 -26.40
CA LEU A 274 -5.68 11.28 -26.89
C LEU A 274 -6.97 11.64 -27.62
N ASP A 275 -7.83 12.45 -27.03
CA ASP A 275 -9.06 12.91 -27.66
C ASP A 275 -8.79 13.66 -28.97
N LYS A 276 -7.81 14.59 -28.98
CA LYS A 276 -7.48 15.41 -30.12
C LYS A 276 -6.91 14.62 -31.30
N TYR A 277 -6.01 13.66 -31.04
CA TYR A 277 -5.26 12.98 -32.10
C TYR A 277 -5.85 11.62 -32.49
N PHE A 278 -6.58 10.98 -31.63
CA PHE A 278 -7.16 9.64 -31.85
C PHE A 278 -8.69 9.66 -31.91
N GLY A 279 -9.36 10.57 -31.18
CA GLY A 279 -10.83 10.67 -31.17
C GLY A 279 -11.47 9.31 -30.84
N SER A 280 -12.42 8.89 -31.69
CA SER A 280 -13.10 7.60 -31.52
C SER A 280 -12.24 6.35 -31.83
N SER A 281 -10.99 6.54 -32.29
CA SER A 281 -10.06 5.42 -32.54
C SER A 281 -9.30 4.97 -31.27
N ALA A 282 -9.43 5.68 -30.17
CA ALA A 282 -8.88 5.31 -28.88
C ALA A 282 -10.00 5.22 -27.84
N ASP A 283 -10.04 4.10 -27.12
CA ASP A 283 -10.91 3.93 -25.96
C ASP A 283 -10.05 3.95 -24.71
N PHE A 284 -10.31 4.90 -23.81
CA PHE A 284 -9.57 5.04 -22.56
C PHE A 284 -10.45 5.59 -21.43
N THR A 285 -10.11 5.22 -20.21
CA THR A 285 -10.77 5.75 -19.02
C THR A 285 -9.94 6.87 -18.41
N LYS A 286 -10.54 8.05 -18.19
CA LYS A 286 -9.85 9.15 -17.51
C LYS A 286 -9.55 8.77 -16.07
N PRO A 287 -8.27 8.77 -15.65
CA PRO A 287 -7.92 8.38 -14.31
C PRO A 287 -8.32 9.43 -13.27
N ASN A 288 -8.74 8.96 -12.08
CA ASN A 288 -9.06 9.80 -10.93
C ASN A 288 -7.88 10.00 -9.97
N GLY A 289 -6.71 9.56 -10.35
CA GLY A 289 -5.49 9.63 -9.55
C GLY A 289 -4.35 8.81 -10.15
N GLY A 290 -3.21 8.78 -9.46
CA GLY A 290 -2.10 7.91 -9.81
C GLY A 290 -1.07 8.49 -10.76
N ILE A 291 -0.33 7.58 -11.39
CA ILE A 291 0.84 7.86 -12.25
C ILE A 291 0.82 7.05 -13.55
N PHE A 292 -0.25 6.30 -13.86
CA PHE A 292 -0.45 5.49 -15.06
C PHE A 292 -1.80 5.79 -15.71
#